data_8c4418401736c4aa278cf9937e76590a
#
_entry.id   8c4418401736c4aa278cf9937e76590a
#
_cell.length_a   1.000
_cell.length_b   1.000
_cell.length_c   1.000
_cell.angle_alpha   90.00
_cell.angle_beta   90.00
_cell.angle_gamma   90.00
#
_symmetry.space_group_name_H-M   'P 1'
#
loop_
_entity.id
_entity.type
_entity.pdbx_description
1 polymer ?
#
loop_
_entity_poly.entity_id
_entity_poly.type
_entity_poly.pdbx_seq_one_letter_code
_entity_poly.pdbx_strand_id
1 'polypeptide(L)'
;DYFLVRGYAFISSAGLGTKGSEGFNTTGSDLEINAFKNIIEWVNGKRKAYTDKTSNVEIKADWATGNVAMTGLSWAGTTTFGVAATGVEGLKTIVPAAGIASWYDYFNSQGTQFGNAPYSDLSWLSLYVSTRMLDQNDWAGIWQNYANYINQLNKDQNAHERNYSDVWKER
;
A
#
# COMPACT_ATOMS: atom_id res chain seq x y z
N ASP A 1 9.05 -18.65 9.52
CA ASP A 1 10.20 -19.15 10.32
C ASP A 1 11.55 -19.11 9.60
N TYR A 2 11.60 -19.08 8.26
CA TYR A 2 12.87 -19.11 7.52
C TYR A 2 13.82 -17.97 7.93
N PHE A 3 13.34 -16.77 8.06
CA PHE A 3 14.16 -15.60 8.41
C PHE A 3 14.50 -15.53 9.90
N LEU A 4 13.55 -15.90 10.77
CA LEU A 4 13.73 -15.79 12.23
C LEU A 4 14.89 -16.65 12.73
N VAL A 5 15.01 -17.89 12.26
CA VAL A 5 16.08 -18.80 12.65
C VAL A 5 17.47 -18.38 12.14
N ARG A 6 17.51 -17.37 11.28
CA ARG A 6 18.73 -16.76 10.71
C ARG A 6 19.06 -15.40 11.32
N GLY A 7 18.42 -15.03 12.41
CA GLY A 7 18.70 -13.80 13.15
C GLY A 7 18.02 -12.55 12.57
N TYR A 8 17.03 -12.70 11.68
CA TYR A 8 16.22 -11.58 11.20
C TYR A 8 14.97 -11.40 12.06
N ALA A 9 14.59 -10.16 12.28
CA ALA A 9 13.23 -9.86 12.73
C ALA A 9 12.29 -9.83 11.52
N PHE A 10 11.03 -10.21 11.72
CA PHE A 10 10.00 -10.19 10.68
C PHE A 10 8.85 -9.28 11.10
N ILE A 11 8.57 -8.27 10.28
CA ILE A 11 7.47 -7.32 10.47
C ILE A 11 6.40 -7.64 9.44
N SER A 12 5.21 -8.05 9.89
CA SER A 12 4.03 -8.22 9.05
C SER A 12 3.12 -7.02 9.24
N SER A 13 3.05 -6.15 8.25
CA SER A 13 2.23 -4.94 8.30
C SER A 13 0.92 -5.10 7.53
N ALA A 14 -0.11 -4.41 7.99
CA ALA A 14 -1.38 -4.27 7.28
C ALA A 14 -1.39 -2.95 6.50
N GLY A 15 -1.83 -2.98 5.25
CA GLY A 15 -2.04 -1.78 4.44
C GLY A 15 -3.24 -0.95 4.93
N LEU A 16 -3.33 0.28 4.46
CA LEU A 16 -4.43 1.18 4.76
C LEU A 16 -5.79 0.53 4.52
N GLY A 17 -6.70 0.67 5.46
CA GLY A 17 -8.05 0.12 5.39
C GLY A 17 -8.13 -1.41 5.40
N THR A 18 -7.07 -2.09 5.87
CA THR A 18 -7.07 -3.55 6.01
C THR A 18 -6.77 -3.97 7.44
N LYS A 19 -7.37 -5.07 7.86
CA LYS A 19 -7.27 -5.56 9.25
C LYS A 19 -7.62 -4.43 10.23
N GLY A 20 -6.74 -4.10 11.15
CA GLY A 20 -6.92 -3.01 12.12
C GLY A 20 -6.30 -1.68 11.71
N SER A 21 -5.79 -1.53 10.48
CA SER A 21 -5.26 -0.25 9.99
C SER A 21 -6.39 0.68 9.58
N GLU A 22 -6.25 1.94 9.95
CA GLU A 22 -7.22 2.99 9.64
C GLU A 22 -7.15 3.43 8.17
N GLY A 23 -8.11 4.26 7.77
CA GLY A 23 -8.23 4.78 6.42
C GLY A 23 -8.82 3.75 5.45
N PHE A 24 -8.53 3.93 4.18
CA PHE A 24 -8.94 3.03 3.11
C PHE A 24 -7.85 2.89 2.06
N ASN A 25 -7.89 1.80 1.31
CA ASN A 25 -6.91 1.54 0.27
C ASN A 25 -7.08 2.52 -0.90
N THR A 26 -5.99 3.04 -1.41
CA THR A 26 -5.96 4.05 -2.46
C THR A 26 -5.34 3.55 -3.78
N THR A 27 -5.13 2.27 -3.89
CA THR A 27 -4.62 1.57 -5.08
C THR A 27 -3.33 2.19 -5.63
N GLY A 28 -2.24 2.00 -4.89
CA GLY A 28 -0.89 2.36 -5.32
C GLY A 28 -0.54 3.84 -5.24
N SER A 29 -1.38 4.68 -4.62
CA SER A 29 -1.07 6.10 -4.47
C SER A 29 0.08 6.35 -3.48
N ASP A 30 0.64 7.55 -3.52
CA ASP A 30 1.68 8.00 -2.59
C ASP A 30 1.28 7.83 -1.12
N LEU A 31 -0.01 7.97 -0.80
CA LEU A 31 -0.50 7.78 0.57
C LEU A 31 -0.24 6.35 1.05
N GLU A 32 -0.55 5.36 0.21
CA GLU A 32 -0.33 3.95 0.51
C GLU A 32 1.16 3.64 0.61
N ILE A 33 1.96 4.12 -0.33
CA ILE A 33 3.40 3.91 -0.34
C ILE A 33 4.05 4.53 0.89
N ASN A 34 3.67 5.75 1.25
CA ASN A 34 4.18 6.44 2.44
C ASN A 34 3.81 5.73 3.75
N ALA A 35 2.66 5.05 3.82
CA ALA A 35 2.31 4.26 5.00
C ALA A 35 3.35 3.15 5.27
N PHE A 36 3.80 2.44 4.24
CA PHE A 36 4.84 1.42 4.38
C PHE A 36 6.25 2.02 4.57
N LYS A 37 6.55 3.13 3.89
CA LYS A 37 7.79 3.88 4.11
C LYS A 37 7.96 4.28 5.58
N ASN A 38 6.90 4.71 6.24
CA ASN A 38 6.91 5.10 7.64
C ASN A 38 7.37 3.97 8.58
N ILE A 39 7.10 2.71 8.23
CA ILE A 39 7.58 1.55 9.01
C ILE A 39 9.11 1.45 8.94
N ILE A 40 9.69 1.66 7.76
CA ILE A 40 11.15 1.65 7.58
C ILE A 40 11.77 2.81 8.35
N GLU A 41 11.18 4.00 8.28
CA GLU A 41 11.63 5.16 9.04
C GLU A 41 11.58 4.94 10.56
N TRP A 42 10.57 4.23 11.05
CA TRP A 42 10.51 3.83 12.46
C TRP A 42 11.63 2.85 12.82
N VAL A 43 11.87 1.83 12.01
CA VAL A 43 12.96 0.86 12.24
C VAL A 43 14.33 1.57 12.28
N ASN A 44 14.47 2.67 11.55
CA ASN A 44 15.67 3.50 11.53
C ASN A 44 15.70 4.59 12.63
N GLY A 45 14.71 4.65 13.50
CA GLY A 45 14.63 5.67 14.55
C GLY A 45 14.28 7.07 14.07
N LYS A 46 13.84 7.23 12.83
CA LYS A 46 13.48 8.54 12.23
C LYS A 46 12.01 8.90 12.42
N ARG A 47 11.20 7.95 12.86
CA ARG A 47 9.77 8.14 13.10
C ARG A 47 9.35 7.48 14.40
N LYS A 48 8.40 8.08 15.08
CA LYS A 48 7.78 7.51 16.28
C LYS A 48 6.75 6.45 15.90
N ALA A 49 6.67 5.40 16.71
CA ALA A 49 5.55 4.47 16.74
C ALA A 49 5.09 4.23 18.18
N TYR A 50 3.90 3.71 18.32
CA TYR A 50 3.24 3.53 19.61
C TYR A 50 2.71 2.11 19.73
N THR A 51 2.54 1.64 20.96
CA THR A 51 2.04 0.27 21.24
C THR A 51 0.61 0.05 20.77
N ASP A 52 -0.17 1.12 20.78
CA ASP A 52 -1.58 1.14 20.34
C ASP A 52 -2.01 2.56 19.99
N LYS A 53 -3.28 2.72 19.57
CA LYS A 53 -3.83 3.99 19.06
C LYS A 53 -4.06 5.05 20.13
N THR A 54 -4.10 4.72 21.40
CA THR A 54 -4.62 5.57 22.47
C THR A 54 -3.68 5.80 23.65
N SER A 55 -2.80 4.84 23.95
CA SER A 55 -1.95 4.88 25.15
C SER A 55 -0.84 5.94 25.09
N ASN A 56 -0.45 6.38 23.90
CA ASN A 56 0.73 7.23 23.68
C ASN A 56 2.06 6.63 24.22
N VAL A 57 2.11 5.31 24.43
CA VAL A 57 3.33 4.62 24.84
C VAL A 57 4.20 4.41 23.61
N GLU A 58 5.26 5.21 23.51
CA GLU A 58 6.21 5.11 22.39
C GLU A 58 7.01 3.79 22.46
N ILE A 59 7.16 3.15 21.30
CA ILE A 59 8.05 1.99 21.14
C ILE A 59 9.16 2.33 20.14
N LYS A 60 10.34 1.78 20.41
CA LYS A 60 11.52 1.92 19.56
C LYS A 60 11.98 0.58 19.04
N ALA A 61 12.53 0.58 17.85
CA ALA A 61 13.13 -0.61 17.26
C ALA A 61 14.62 -0.73 17.62
N ASP A 62 14.96 -0.58 18.90
CA ASP A 62 16.34 -0.62 19.42
C ASP A 62 17.01 -2.00 19.29
N TRP A 63 16.22 -3.02 19.04
CA TRP A 63 16.65 -4.36 18.67
C TRP A 63 17.07 -4.49 17.19
N ALA A 64 16.80 -3.50 16.36
CA ALA A 64 17.06 -3.53 14.91
C ALA A 64 18.38 -2.82 14.58
N THR A 65 19.04 -3.26 13.51
CA THR A 65 20.25 -2.60 12.98
C THR A 65 19.93 -1.36 12.13
N GLY A 66 18.66 -1.09 11.87
CA GLY A 66 18.22 -0.07 10.92
C GLY A 66 18.27 -0.52 9.45
N ASN A 67 18.83 -1.68 9.15
CA ASN A 67 18.83 -2.24 7.79
C ASN A 67 17.57 -3.05 7.56
N VAL A 68 16.82 -2.71 6.51
CA VAL A 68 15.53 -3.33 6.18
C VAL A 68 15.60 -3.97 4.80
N ALA A 69 15.07 -5.17 4.69
CA ALA A 69 14.71 -5.80 3.43
C ALA A 69 13.17 -5.82 3.33
N MET A 70 12.64 -5.56 2.15
CA MET A 70 11.19 -5.63 1.92
C MET A 70 10.88 -6.70 0.89
N THR A 71 9.87 -7.53 1.18
CA THR A 71 9.42 -8.58 0.27
C THR A 71 7.91 -8.66 0.26
N GLY A 72 7.35 -9.11 -0.84
CA GLY A 72 5.93 -9.31 -0.97
C GLY A 72 5.52 -9.94 -2.29
N LEU A 73 4.37 -10.57 -2.28
CA LEU A 73 3.75 -11.18 -3.46
C LEU A 73 2.59 -10.31 -3.93
N SER A 74 2.44 -10.14 -5.25
CA SER A 74 1.30 -9.46 -5.86
C SER A 74 1.20 -8.00 -5.39
N TRP A 75 0.12 -7.60 -4.75
CA TRP A 75 -0.02 -6.25 -4.19
C TRP A 75 1.13 -5.84 -3.26
N ALA A 76 1.54 -6.75 -2.37
CA ALA A 76 2.69 -6.50 -1.50
C ALA A 76 4.01 -6.42 -2.29
N GLY A 77 4.12 -7.08 -3.45
CA GLY A 77 5.22 -6.89 -4.39
C GLY A 77 5.19 -5.50 -5.03
N THR A 78 3.99 -5.00 -5.38
CA THR A 78 3.79 -3.66 -5.92
C THR A 78 4.18 -2.57 -4.92
N THR A 79 3.73 -2.68 -3.66
CA THR A 79 4.10 -1.73 -2.60
C THR A 79 5.61 -1.74 -2.34
N THR A 80 6.25 -2.90 -2.51
CA THR A 80 7.71 -3.04 -2.39
C THR A 80 8.45 -2.20 -3.45
N PHE A 81 8.00 -2.19 -4.70
CA PHE A 81 8.55 -1.31 -5.74
C PHE A 81 8.34 0.17 -5.41
N GLY A 82 7.11 0.55 -5.05
CA GLY A 82 6.78 1.93 -4.72
C GLY A 82 7.62 2.48 -3.57
N VAL A 83 7.78 1.70 -2.50
CA VAL A 83 8.61 2.09 -1.35
C VAL A 83 10.08 2.23 -1.75
N ALA A 84 10.60 1.31 -2.57
CA ALA A 84 11.99 1.41 -3.06
C ALA A 84 12.21 2.67 -3.90
N ALA A 85 11.24 3.04 -4.74
CA ALA A 85 11.30 4.25 -5.56
C ALA A 85 11.38 5.54 -4.74
N THR A 86 10.94 5.53 -3.46
CA THR A 86 11.08 6.70 -2.58
C THR A 86 12.51 6.97 -2.13
N GLY A 87 13.43 6.05 -2.34
CA GLY A 87 14.81 6.17 -1.84
C GLY A 87 14.92 6.18 -0.33
N VAL A 88 13.95 5.63 0.41
CA VAL A 88 13.93 5.67 1.87
C VAL A 88 15.20 5.08 2.47
N GLU A 89 15.84 5.84 3.36
CA GLU A 89 17.06 5.41 4.02
C GLU A 89 16.78 4.17 4.88
N GLY A 90 17.72 3.22 4.87
CA GLY A 90 17.63 1.96 5.60
C GLY A 90 17.08 0.80 4.78
N LEU A 91 16.32 1.04 3.71
CA LEU A 91 15.95 -0.01 2.78
C LEU A 91 17.19 -0.45 1.97
N LYS A 92 17.63 -1.68 2.18
CA LYS A 92 18.86 -2.21 1.57
C LYS A 92 18.61 -3.10 0.37
N THR A 93 17.49 -3.81 0.38
CA THR A 93 17.12 -4.70 -0.71
C THR A 93 15.63 -4.92 -0.76
N ILE A 94 15.14 -5.29 -1.93
CA ILE A 94 13.76 -5.69 -2.16
C ILE A 94 13.72 -7.05 -2.88
N VAL A 95 12.72 -7.85 -2.55
CA VAL A 95 12.43 -9.13 -3.21
C VAL A 95 10.95 -9.16 -3.56
N PRO A 96 10.53 -8.38 -4.55
CA PRO A 96 9.14 -8.39 -5.02
C PRO A 96 8.87 -9.63 -5.86
N ALA A 97 7.69 -10.22 -5.68
CA ALA A 97 7.21 -11.30 -6.53
C ALA A 97 5.87 -10.89 -7.16
N ALA A 98 5.77 -11.02 -8.50
CA ALA A 98 4.56 -10.70 -9.27
C ALA A 98 3.99 -9.30 -8.94
N GLY A 99 4.88 -8.32 -8.71
CA GLY A 99 4.49 -6.93 -8.43
C GLY A 99 4.19 -6.15 -9.72
N ILE A 100 3.31 -5.17 -9.61
CA ILE A 100 2.95 -4.25 -10.68
C ILE A 100 3.95 -3.09 -10.66
N ALA A 101 4.59 -2.80 -11.78
CA ALA A 101 5.51 -1.67 -11.94
C ALA A 101 4.81 -0.43 -12.53
N SER A 102 3.70 -0.63 -13.24
CA SER A 102 2.87 0.43 -13.81
C SER A 102 1.42 -0.04 -13.76
N TRP A 103 0.58 0.68 -13.04
CA TRP A 103 -0.84 0.36 -12.96
C TRP A 103 -1.54 0.57 -14.30
N TYR A 104 -1.07 1.54 -15.09
CA TYR A 104 -1.61 1.74 -16.43
C TYR A 104 -1.39 0.50 -17.32
N ASP A 105 -0.17 0.02 -17.41
CA ASP A 105 0.16 -1.15 -18.23
C ASP A 105 -0.46 -2.44 -17.70
N TYR A 106 -0.71 -2.52 -16.40
CA TYR A 106 -1.40 -3.66 -15.79
C TYR A 106 -2.87 -3.74 -16.26
N PHE A 107 -3.55 -2.61 -16.41
CA PHE A 107 -4.95 -2.58 -16.82
C PHE A 107 -5.17 -2.33 -18.31
N ASN A 108 -4.17 -1.82 -19.00
CA ASN A 108 -4.30 -1.43 -20.40
C ASN A 108 -3.14 -2.01 -21.22
N SER A 109 -3.44 -2.47 -22.41
CA SER A 109 -2.45 -2.88 -23.40
C SER A 109 -2.59 -2.02 -24.64
N GLN A 110 -1.55 -1.24 -24.93
CA GLN A 110 -1.53 -0.35 -26.11
C GLN A 110 -2.79 0.54 -26.21
N GLY A 111 -3.23 1.11 -25.09
CA GLY A 111 -4.44 1.94 -25.01
C GLY A 111 -5.76 1.18 -24.94
N THR A 112 -5.73 -0.15 -24.94
CA THR A 112 -6.94 -0.98 -24.83
C THR A 112 -7.04 -1.57 -23.44
N GLN A 113 -8.19 -1.43 -22.80
CA GLN A 113 -8.43 -2.01 -21.48
C GLN A 113 -8.33 -3.54 -21.53
N PHE A 114 -7.59 -4.10 -20.58
CA PHE A 114 -7.44 -5.55 -20.43
C PHE A 114 -8.64 -6.13 -19.68
N GLY A 115 -9.41 -6.98 -20.36
CA GLY A 115 -10.42 -7.85 -19.76
C GLY A 115 -11.73 -7.19 -19.37
N ASN A 116 -12.73 -8.02 -19.23
CA ASN A 116 -14.09 -7.65 -18.77
C ASN A 116 -14.32 -7.99 -17.29
N ALA A 117 -13.26 -8.26 -16.54
CA ALA A 117 -13.40 -8.67 -15.15
C ALA A 117 -13.57 -7.46 -14.23
N PRO A 118 -14.27 -7.61 -13.11
CA PRO A 118 -14.39 -6.56 -12.10
C PRO A 118 -13.04 -6.13 -11.49
N TYR A 119 -11.96 -6.83 -11.79
CA TYR A 119 -10.59 -6.53 -11.35
C TYR A 119 -9.82 -5.60 -12.30
N SER A 120 -10.49 -5.04 -13.30
CA SER A 120 -9.83 -4.35 -14.40
C SER A 120 -9.72 -2.84 -14.21
N ASP A 121 -9.84 -2.34 -12.99
CA ASP A 121 -9.66 -0.93 -12.69
C ASP A 121 -9.23 -0.63 -11.25
N LEU A 122 -8.73 0.60 -11.06
CA LEU A 122 -8.22 1.09 -9.78
C LEU A 122 -9.32 1.17 -8.72
N SER A 123 -10.49 1.67 -9.10
CA SER A 123 -11.60 1.88 -8.17
C SER A 123 -12.14 0.57 -7.62
N TRP A 124 -12.27 -0.42 -8.48
CA TRP A 124 -12.72 -1.74 -8.07
C TRP A 124 -11.72 -2.43 -7.15
N LEU A 125 -10.42 -2.33 -7.45
CA LEU A 125 -9.40 -2.91 -6.58
C LEU A 125 -9.37 -2.25 -5.20
N SER A 126 -9.51 -0.94 -5.11
CA SER A 126 -9.66 -0.25 -3.84
C SER A 126 -10.86 -0.79 -3.05
N LEU A 127 -12.02 -0.91 -3.70
CA LEU A 127 -13.22 -1.47 -3.09
C LEU A 127 -13.00 -2.90 -2.58
N TYR A 128 -12.39 -3.75 -3.40
CA TYR A 128 -12.13 -5.15 -3.05
C TYR A 128 -11.19 -5.27 -1.83
N VAL A 129 -10.11 -4.50 -1.78
CA VAL A 129 -9.17 -4.52 -0.65
C VAL A 129 -9.85 -4.04 0.63
N SER A 130 -10.70 -3.05 0.53
CA SER A 130 -11.42 -2.49 1.67
C SER A 130 -12.39 -3.47 2.34
N THR A 131 -12.81 -4.55 1.66
CA THR A 131 -13.60 -5.63 2.29
C THR A 131 -12.80 -6.42 3.35
N ARG A 132 -11.51 -6.18 3.49
CA ARG A 132 -10.61 -6.87 4.43
C ARG A 132 -10.42 -6.16 5.77
N MET A 133 -11.20 -5.13 6.02
CA MET A 133 -11.29 -4.48 7.32
C MET A 133 -11.84 -5.45 8.37
N LEU A 134 -11.20 -5.48 9.57
CA LEU A 134 -11.62 -6.41 10.63
C LEU A 134 -12.87 -5.93 11.35
N ASP A 135 -12.99 -4.62 11.57
CA ASP A 135 -14.15 -4.04 12.22
C ASP A 135 -15.05 -3.33 11.22
N GLN A 136 -16.25 -3.84 11.07
CA GLN A 136 -17.25 -3.27 10.18
C GLN A 136 -17.76 -1.91 10.66
N ASN A 137 -17.63 -1.59 11.94
CA ASN A 137 -17.99 -0.29 12.48
C ASN A 137 -17.01 0.80 12.01
N ASP A 138 -15.78 0.46 11.69
CA ASP A 138 -14.81 1.38 11.10
C ASP A 138 -15.31 1.93 9.76
N TRP A 139 -16.07 1.14 9.01
CA TRP A 139 -16.71 1.56 7.77
C TRP A 139 -17.69 2.71 7.94
N ALA A 140 -18.50 2.68 9.00
CA ALA A 140 -19.50 3.72 9.24
C ALA A 140 -18.84 5.10 9.37
N GLY A 141 -17.65 5.17 9.96
CA GLY A 141 -16.90 6.41 10.15
C GLY A 141 -16.23 6.95 8.89
N ILE A 142 -15.90 6.09 7.93
CA ILE A 142 -15.14 6.50 6.73
C ILE A 142 -15.95 6.42 5.43
N TRP A 143 -17.13 5.81 5.46
CA TRP A 143 -17.91 5.47 4.27
C TRP A 143 -18.10 6.63 3.29
N GLN A 144 -18.51 7.79 3.77
CA GLN A 144 -18.75 8.92 2.88
C GLN A 144 -17.48 9.39 2.16
N ASN A 145 -16.37 9.47 2.88
CA ASN A 145 -15.09 9.87 2.30
C ASN A 145 -14.58 8.82 1.33
N TYR A 146 -14.74 7.55 1.69
CA TYR A 146 -14.35 6.44 0.85
C TYR A 146 -15.19 6.38 -0.43
N ALA A 147 -16.51 6.51 -0.34
CA ALA A 147 -17.40 6.52 -1.50
C ALA A 147 -17.09 7.70 -2.44
N ASN A 148 -16.82 8.88 -1.90
CA ASN A 148 -16.39 10.04 -2.68
C ASN A 148 -15.07 9.76 -3.40
N TYR A 149 -14.09 9.17 -2.71
CA TYR A 149 -12.81 8.79 -3.30
C TYR A 149 -12.98 7.79 -4.45
N ILE A 150 -13.75 6.71 -4.25
CA ILE A 150 -13.99 5.69 -5.28
C ILE A 150 -14.69 6.30 -6.49
N ASN A 151 -15.69 7.15 -6.28
CA ASN A 151 -16.39 7.82 -7.37
C ASN A 151 -15.46 8.75 -8.16
N GLN A 152 -14.59 9.48 -7.46
CA GLN A 152 -13.61 10.36 -8.12
C GLN A 152 -12.57 9.53 -8.88
N LEU A 153 -11.99 8.52 -8.24
CA LEU A 153 -11.03 7.63 -8.88
C LEU A 153 -11.58 6.97 -10.14
N ASN A 154 -12.86 6.56 -10.09
CA ASN A 154 -13.54 5.98 -11.25
C ASN A 154 -13.71 7.00 -12.40
N LYS A 155 -14.01 8.25 -12.07
CA LYS A 155 -14.06 9.33 -13.09
C LYS A 155 -12.69 9.58 -13.72
N ASP A 156 -11.67 9.71 -12.88
CA ASP A 156 -10.32 10.08 -13.31
C ASP A 156 -9.67 8.98 -14.17
N GLN A 157 -9.83 7.71 -13.78
CA GLN A 157 -9.29 6.59 -14.56
C GLN A 157 -9.99 6.43 -15.92
N ASN A 158 -11.26 6.84 -16.05
CA ASN A 158 -12.03 6.77 -17.28
C ASN A 158 -11.98 8.08 -18.08
N ALA A 159 -11.36 9.14 -17.56
CA ALA A 159 -11.15 10.36 -18.30
C ALA A 159 -10.28 10.12 -19.54
N HIS A 160 -10.46 10.98 -20.56
CA HIS A 160 -9.69 10.89 -21.79
C HIS A 160 -9.71 9.50 -22.45
N GLU A 161 -10.87 8.83 -22.43
CA GLU A 161 -11.03 7.49 -23.02
C GLU A 161 -10.06 6.46 -22.44
N ARG A 162 -9.70 6.60 -21.14
CA ARG A 162 -8.71 5.79 -20.41
C ARG A 162 -7.28 5.88 -20.96
N ASN A 163 -6.96 6.89 -21.75
CA ASN A 163 -5.57 7.13 -22.12
C ASN A 163 -4.71 7.49 -20.91
N TYR A 164 -3.40 7.35 -21.07
CA TYR A 164 -2.46 7.69 -19.99
C TYR A 164 -2.62 9.16 -19.58
N SER A 165 -2.85 9.37 -18.30
CA SER A 165 -3.16 10.66 -17.68
C SER A 165 -2.56 10.76 -16.29
N ASP A 166 -2.76 11.89 -15.61
CA ASP A 166 -2.16 12.12 -14.28
C ASP A 166 -2.53 11.05 -13.25
N VAL A 167 -3.77 10.55 -13.27
CA VAL A 167 -4.18 9.47 -12.34
C VAL A 167 -3.33 8.20 -12.49
N TRP A 168 -2.86 7.92 -13.69
CA TRP A 168 -1.99 6.78 -13.97
C TRP A 168 -0.52 7.08 -13.68
N LYS A 169 -0.11 8.33 -13.90
CA LYS A 169 1.26 8.78 -13.66
C LYS A 169 1.63 8.79 -12.17
N GLU A 170 0.66 9.01 -11.31
CA GLU A 170 0.81 9.04 -9.85
C GLU A 170 0.86 7.64 -9.21
N ARG A 171 0.78 6.58 -10.02
CA ARG A 171 0.71 5.18 -9.56
C ARG A 171 1.75 4.31 -10.28
#